data_8e5446674aadf1a6a37085da930e1698
#
_entry.id   8e5446674aadf1a6a37085da930e1698
#
_cell.length_a   1.000
_cell.length_b   1.000
_cell.length_c   1.000
_cell.angle_alpha   90.00
_cell.angle_beta   90.00
_cell.angle_gamma   90.00
#
_symmetry.space_group_name_H-M   'P 1'
#
loop_
_entity.id
_entity.type
_entity.pdbx_description
1 polymer ?
#
loop_
_entity_poly.entity_id
_entity_poly.type
_entity_poly.pdbx_seq_one_letter_code
_entity_poly.pdbx_strand_id
1 'polypeptide(L)'
;MSTTVSNHDNPLLDFSDLPRFGEIRPEHVTPALDVLLADAAAAVERAAAPITPASWADVVEPVERATEPLSRAWSIVGHLNAVADTPELRAVYGENLPRVTEFWSSVGQNLALYEKYKALNASDEFASLTSERKKILANALRDFRLSGAELPEDQKPRFAELQERQAALSKAFSDHVLDATNAYAYFVEAGNGAEQAELAGLPEDVIEAAKEAAEREGKTGYKFTLHFPSYFPVMQYSENRPMREAMYRAYVTRASELGPQYGNGKPEWDNTSVLAEQLKLRAEEAQMLGYRNFAEVSLAPKMAESPEQVMAFLEDLATRARPHAEQDWKELREFAAGELGLADLQPWDMTFAAERLRQKRYSFSENEVKQYFPEDAVFKGLFKVTETLFGVRIRRDEAAVWHPDVRFFRVENQDGGLVAQFYLDLYAREGKRGGAWMDDARGRHKHTHGGVQTPVAYLTCNFSAPVGGKPACFTHDEVITLFHEFGHGLHHMLTRVDELGVSGINGVEWDAVELPSQFMENFCWEWDVLSDMTSHVETAKPLPRELFDKMLAAKNFQSGL
;
A
#
# COMPACT_ATOMS: atom_id res chain seq x y z
N MET A 1 0.21 29.51 -24.78
CA MET A 1 -1.26 29.62 -25.02
C MET A 1 -1.87 28.59 -24.09
N SER A 2 -2.48 29.04 -23.00
CA SER A 2 -3.20 28.15 -22.07
C SER A 2 -4.50 27.73 -22.78
N THR A 3 -4.58 26.51 -23.26
CA THR A 3 -5.83 25.92 -23.71
C THR A 3 -6.63 25.61 -22.45
N THR A 4 -7.62 26.44 -22.13
CA THR A 4 -8.65 26.11 -21.14
C THR A 4 -9.34 24.83 -21.58
N VAL A 5 -9.05 23.72 -20.89
CA VAL A 5 -9.77 22.45 -21.08
C VAL A 5 -11.24 22.73 -20.75
N SER A 6 -12.14 22.39 -21.67
CA SER A 6 -13.58 22.47 -21.43
C SER A 6 -13.93 21.47 -20.31
N ASN A 7 -14.68 21.88 -19.30
CA ASN A 7 -15.11 21.00 -18.21
C ASN A 7 -15.87 19.75 -18.70
N HIS A 8 -16.44 19.79 -19.90
CA HIS A 8 -17.14 18.65 -20.50
C HIS A 8 -16.23 17.53 -21.01
N ASP A 9 -14.93 17.80 -21.24
CA ASP A 9 -13.96 16.84 -21.77
C ASP A 9 -12.94 16.37 -20.72
N ASN A 10 -13.05 16.83 -19.47
CA ASN A 10 -12.11 16.47 -18.42
C ASN A 10 -12.34 15.02 -17.93
N PRO A 11 -11.38 14.09 -18.12
CA PRO A 11 -11.54 12.68 -17.75
C PRO A 11 -11.72 12.44 -16.24
N LEU A 12 -11.29 13.40 -15.38
CA LEU A 12 -11.51 13.33 -13.93
C LEU A 12 -12.94 13.73 -13.50
N LEU A 13 -13.76 14.22 -14.42
CA LEU A 13 -15.17 14.54 -14.20
C LEU A 13 -16.13 13.51 -14.84
N ASP A 14 -15.55 12.46 -15.46
CA ASP A 14 -16.33 11.37 -16.04
C ASP A 14 -16.43 10.20 -15.05
N PHE A 15 -17.60 10.09 -14.42
CA PHE A 15 -17.89 9.03 -13.44
C PHE A 15 -18.85 7.96 -14.02
N SER A 16 -19.08 7.96 -15.32
CA SER A 16 -20.00 7.03 -15.99
C SER A 16 -19.52 5.58 -15.97
N ASP A 17 -18.20 5.37 -15.98
CA ASP A 17 -17.56 4.05 -16.01
C ASP A 17 -16.20 4.09 -15.26
N LEU A 18 -15.24 3.24 -15.70
CA LEU A 18 -13.89 3.17 -15.19
C LEU A 18 -13.07 4.42 -15.56
N PRO A 19 -12.03 4.77 -14.74
CA PRO A 19 -11.19 5.90 -15.03
C PRO A 19 -10.47 5.77 -16.38
N ARG A 20 -10.46 6.84 -17.17
CA ARG A 20 -9.77 6.90 -18.47
C ARG A 20 -8.28 7.24 -18.28
N PHE A 21 -7.51 6.38 -17.59
CA PHE A 21 -6.11 6.64 -17.23
C PHE A 21 -5.24 7.10 -18.40
N GLY A 22 -5.42 6.57 -19.59
CA GLY A 22 -4.68 6.98 -20.80
C GLY A 22 -4.88 8.43 -21.21
N GLU A 23 -5.94 9.09 -20.74
CA GLU A 23 -6.30 10.47 -21.08
C GLU A 23 -6.03 11.46 -19.94
N ILE A 24 -5.86 10.98 -18.69
CA ILE A 24 -5.59 11.85 -17.54
C ILE A 24 -4.21 12.51 -17.69
N ARG A 25 -4.15 13.82 -17.51
CA ARG A 25 -2.95 14.65 -17.54
C ARG A 25 -2.91 15.60 -16.35
N PRO A 26 -1.75 16.10 -15.92
CA PRO A 26 -1.64 17.06 -14.82
C PRO A 26 -2.56 18.28 -14.95
N GLU A 27 -2.73 18.81 -16.16
CA GLU A 27 -3.60 19.97 -16.43
C GLU A 27 -5.09 19.74 -16.18
N HIS A 28 -5.53 18.49 -16.04
CA HIS A 28 -6.91 18.13 -15.73
C HIS A 28 -7.25 18.26 -14.24
N VAL A 29 -6.25 18.19 -13.35
CA VAL A 29 -6.44 18.04 -11.91
C VAL A 29 -7.09 19.27 -11.30
N THR A 30 -6.47 20.45 -11.41
CA THR A 30 -6.99 21.68 -10.80
C THR A 30 -8.39 22.05 -11.32
N PRO A 31 -8.68 22.02 -12.64
CA PRO A 31 -10.02 22.32 -13.14
C PRO A 31 -11.10 21.33 -12.66
N ALA A 32 -10.76 20.03 -12.52
CA ALA A 32 -11.72 19.06 -11.97
C ALA A 32 -12.03 19.35 -10.51
N LEU A 33 -11.00 19.63 -9.70
CA LEU A 33 -11.16 19.93 -8.28
C LEU A 33 -11.92 21.24 -8.06
N ASP A 34 -11.76 22.25 -8.93
CA ASP A 34 -12.52 23.49 -8.83
C ASP A 34 -14.04 23.22 -8.87
N VAL A 35 -14.49 22.34 -9.77
CA VAL A 35 -15.89 21.96 -9.88
C VAL A 35 -16.34 21.10 -8.69
N LEU A 36 -15.57 20.05 -8.39
CA LEU A 36 -15.96 19.06 -7.39
C LEU A 36 -15.97 19.62 -5.97
N LEU A 37 -15.00 20.48 -5.63
CA LEU A 37 -14.97 21.18 -4.35
C LEU A 37 -16.14 22.15 -4.20
N ALA A 38 -16.49 22.88 -5.26
CA ALA A 38 -17.63 23.80 -5.24
C ALA A 38 -18.96 23.05 -5.05
N ASP A 39 -19.16 21.94 -5.77
CA ASP A 39 -20.37 21.13 -5.68
C ASP A 39 -20.51 20.47 -4.29
N ALA A 40 -19.42 19.93 -3.76
CA ALA A 40 -19.39 19.34 -2.43
C ALA A 40 -19.65 20.38 -1.33
N ALA A 41 -19.01 21.56 -1.40
CA ALA A 41 -19.23 22.65 -0.46
C ALA A 41 -20.69 23.13 -0.45
N ALA A 42 -21.29 23.31 -1.64
CA ALA A 42 -22.70 23.69 -1.75
C ALA A 42 -23.65 22.64 -1.16
N ALA A 43 -23.32 21.35 -1.26
CA ALA A 43 -24.12 20.29 -0.64
C ALA A 43 -24.00 20.31 0.89
N VAL A 44 -22.80 20.50 1.42
CA VAL A 44 -22.55 20.66 2.86
C VAL A 44 -23.32 21.87 3.42
N GLU A 45 -23.25 23.02 2.75
CA GLU A 45 -23.98 24.22 3.16
C GLU A 45 -25.51 24.00 3.21
N ARG A 46 -26.06 23.34 2.18
CA ARG A 46 -27.50 22.99 2.16
C ARG A 46 -27.88 22.04 3.29
N ALA A 47 -27.07 21.00 3.53
CA ALA A 47 -27.32 20.03 4.60
C ALA A 47 -27.24 20.66 6.00
N ALA A 48 -26.31 21.58 6.20
CA ALA A 48 -26.11 22.30 7.46
C ALA A 48 -27.14 23.43 7.70
N ALA A 49 -27.88 23.85 6.67
CA ALA A 49 -28.81 24.98 6.76
C ALA A 49 -29.88 24.74 7.85
N PRO A 50 -30.27 25.79 8.63
CA PRO A 50 -31.30 25.64 9.69
C PRO A 50 -32.63 25.08 9.20
N ILE A 51 -33.02 25.39 7.97
CA ILE A 51 -34.27 24.96 7.36
C ILE A 51 -34.26 23.46 6.96
N THR A 52 -33.12 22.87 6.76
CA THR A 52 -32.98 21.48 6.33
C THR A 52 -33.34 20.53 7.48
N PRO A 53 -34.32 19.60 7.30
CA PRO A 53 -34.64 18.61 8.32
C PRO A 53 -33.42 17.73 8.65
N ALA A 54 -33.29 17.35 9.93
CA ALA A 54 -32.22 16.43 10.37
C ALA A 54 -32.68 14.99 10.08
N SER A 55 -32.63 14.59 8.80
CA SER A 55 -32.99 13.26 8.33
C SER A 55 -31.87 12.64 7.50
N TRP A 56 -31.90 11.32 7.32
CA TRP A 56 -30.96 10.63 6.43
C TRP A 56 -31.01 11.18 5.00
N ALA A 57 -32.21 11.32 4.48
CA ALA A 57 -32.44 11.74 3.10
C ALA A 57 -32.07 13.21 2.82
N ASP A 58 -32.17 14.08 3.82
CA ASP A 58 -31.91 15.52 3.64
C ASP A 58 -30.48 15.93 4.03
N VAL A 59 -29.80 15.14 4.87
CA VAL A 59 -28.47 15.50 5.40
C VAL A 59 -27.41 14.52 4.92
N VAL A 60 -27.50 13.23 5.29
CA VAL A 60 -26.40 12.28 5.07
C VAL A 60 -26.26 11.93 3.59
N GLU A 61 -27.33 11.46 2.97
CA GLU A 61 -27.30 11.03 1.56
C GLU A 61 -26.88 12.13 0.57
N PRO A 62 -27.35 13.39 0.68
CA PRO A 62 -26.91 14.47 -0.22
C PRO A 62 -25.42 14.82 -0.04
N VAL A 63 -24.90 14.79 1.19
CA VAL A 63 -23.47 15.04 1.46
C VAL A 63 -22.62 13.91 0.88
N GLU A 64 -22.92 12.64 1.19
CA GLU A 64 -22.20 11.49 0.62
C GLU A 64 -22.18 11.52 -0.91
N ARG A 65 -23.33 11.75 -1.52
CA ARG A 65 -23.45 11.79 -2.99
C ARG A 65 -22.65 12.91 -3.64
N ALA A 66 -22.49 14.05 -2.97
CA ALA A 66 -21.74 15.18 -3.50
C ALA A 66 -20.22 15.06 -3.23
N THR A 67 -19.84 14.38 -2.16
CA THR A 67 -18.43 14.20 -1.79
C THR A 67 -17.80 12.95 -2.44
N GLU A 68 -18.59 11.94 -2.84
CA GLU A 68 -18.06 10.74 -3.52
C GLU A 68 -17.29 11.07 -4.80
N PRO A 69 -17.80 11.91 -5.73
CA PRO A 69 -17.06 12.28 -6.93
C PRO A 69 -15.73 13.00 -6.62
N LEU A 70 -15.71 13.87 -5.61
CA LEU A 70 -14.50 14.53 -5.15
C LEU A 70 -13.47 13.52 -4.62
N SER A 71 -13.89 12.64 -3.72
CA SER A 71 -13.04 11.60 -3.16
C SER A 71 -12.49 10.69 -4.25
N ARG A 72 -13.31 10.28 -5.19
CA ARG A 72 -12.94 9.40 -6.31
C ARG A 72 -11.95 10.06 -7.28
N ALA A 73 -12.18 11.31 -7.67
CA ALA A 73 -11.23 12.04 -8.52
C ALA A 73 -9.89 12.27 -7.81
N TRP A 74 -9.91 12.62 -6.52
CA TRP A 74 -8.69 12.83 -5.74
C TRP A 74 -7.94 11.53 -5.49
N SER A 75 -8.65 10.42 -5.23
CA SER A 75 -8.05 9.07 -5.12
C SER A 75 -7.33 8.66 -6.40
N ILE A 76 -7.93 8.91 -7.58
CA ILE A 76 -7.27 8.66 -8.89
C ILE A 76 -5.96 9.43 -9.01
N VAL A 77 -5.95 10.72 -8.65
CA VAL A 77 -4.73 11.56 -8.71
C VAL A 77 -3.69 11.07 -7.70
N GLY A 78 -4.11 10.72 -6.48
CA GLY A 78 -3.25 10.14 -5.44
C GLY A 78 -2.66 8.80 -5.85
N HIS A 79 -3.46 7.92 -6.46
CA HIS A 79 -3.00 6.65 -7.01
C HIS A 79 -1.92 6.87 -8.09
N LEU A 80 -2.17 7.72 -9.07
CA LEU A 80 -1.19 8.05 -10.10
C LEU A 80 0.11 8.63 -9.51
N ASN A 81 0.01 9.50 -8.50
CA ASN A 81 1.17 10.03 -7.78
C ASN A 81 1.95 8.93 -7.01
N ALA A 82 1.30 7.83 -6.63
CA ALA A 82 1.97 6.71 -5.97
C ALA A 82 2.60 5.71 -6.94
N VAL A 83 2.04 5.52 -8.15
CA VAL A 83 2.44 4.44 -9.08
C VAL A 83 3.03 4.91 -10.40
N ALA A 84 2.89 6.19 -10.74
CA ALA A 84 3.35 6.80 -12.00
C ALA A 84 3.79 8.25 -11.77
N ASP A 85 4.55 8.48 -10.70
CA ASP A 85 5.01 9.82 -10.29
C ASP A 85 5.87 10.46 -11.37
N THR A 86 5.53 11.72 -11.69
CA THR A 86 6.32 12.60 -12.56
C THR A 86 6.46 13.96 -11.90
N PRO A 87 7.49 14.77 -12.25
CA PRO A 87 7.61 16.12 -11.70
C PRO A 87 6.36 16.99 -11.87
N GLU A 88 5.69 16.89 -13.02
CA GLU A 88 4.48 17.66 -13.33
C GLU A 88 3.28 17.21 -12.50
N LEU A 89 3.08 15.89 -12.37
CA LEU A 89 2.01 15.33 -11.55
C LEU A 89 2.23 15.65 -10.07
N ARG A 90 3.47 15.49 -9.59
CA ARG A 90 3.87 15.81 -8.21
C ARG A 90 3.62 17.28 -7.88
N ALA A 91 3.92 18.18 -8.82
CA ALA A 91 3.69 19.61 -8.65
C ALA A 91 2.19 19.93 -8.50
N VAL A 92 1.34 19.46 -9.43
CA VAL A 92 -0.10 19.73 -9.38
C VAL A 92 -0.79 19.03 -8.21
N TYR A 93 -0.34 17.83 -7.83
CA TYR A 93 -0.80 17.16 -6.61
C TYR A 93 -0.49 18.00 -5.37
N GLY A 94 0.76 18.47 -5.25
CA GLY A 94 1.19 19.31 -4.12
C GLY A 94 0.48 20.65 -4.05
N GLU A 95 0.14 21.27 -5.18
CA GLU A 95 -0.65 22.51 -5.24
C GLU A 95 -2.08 22.32 -4.74
N ASN A 96 -2.70 21.18 -5.03
CA ASN A 96 -4.11 20.91 -4.69
C ASN A 96 -4.31 20.21 -3.35
N LEU A 97 -3.29 19.55 -2.79
CA LEU A 97 -3.38 18.87 -1.50
C LEU A 97 -3.87 19.79 -0.37
N PRO A 98 -3.38 21.04 -0.19
CA PRO A 98 -3.92 21.96 0.82
C PRO A 98 -5.40 22.25 0.62
N ARG A 99 -5.86 22.45 -0.61
CA ARG A 99 -7.25 22.77 -0.94
C ARG A 99 -8.21 21.65 -0.55
N VAL A 100 -7.82 20.41 -0.84
CA VAL A 100 -8.61 19.22 -0.46
C VAL A 100 -8.59 19.02 1.05
N THR A 101 -7.43 19.22 1.70
CA THR A 101 -7.29 19.13 3.15
C THR A 101 -8.13 20.20 3.86
N GLU A 102 -8.10 21.46 3.39
CA GLU A 102 -8.91 22.54 3.90
C GLU A 102 -10.41 22.25 3.79
N PHE A 103 -10.85 21.73 2.64
CA PHE A 103 -12.26 21.33 2.45
C PHE A 103 -12.68 20.29 3.51
N TRP A 104 -11.96 19.20 3.66
CA TRP A 104 -12.32 18.17 4.63
C TRP A 104 -12.22 18.64 6.07
N SER A 105 -11.26 19.50 6.40
CA SER A 105 -11.17 20.15 7.71
C SER A 105 -12.39 21.03 7.96
N SER A 106 -12.82 21.80 6.97
CA SER A 106 -14.01 22.66 7.08
C SER A 106 -15.30 21.85 7.29
N VAL A 107 -15.44 20.72 6.60
CA VAL A 107 -16.56 19.79 6.79
C VAL A 107 -16.52 19.20 8.21
N GLY A 108 -15.37 18.67 8.62
CA GLY A 108 -15.21 18.05 9.94
C GLY A 108 -15.40 19.02 11.12
N GLN A 109 -15.12 20.32 10.92
CA GLN A 109 -15.31 21.38 11.92
C GLN A 109 -16.68 22.06 11.85
N ASN A 110 -17.54 21.66 10.90
CA ASN A 110 -18.85 22.28 10.72
C ASN A 110 -19.81 21.89 11.84
N LEU A 111 -19.92 22.74 12.86
CA LEU A 111 -20.78 22.51 14.03
C LEU A 111 -22.25 22.36 13.64
N ALA A 112 -22.73 23.16 12.67
CA ALA A 112 -24.13 23.09 12.23
C ALA A 112 -24.45 21.74 11.59
N LEU A 113 -23.55 21.22 10.75
CA LEU A 113 -23.69 19.89 10.16
C LEU A 113 -23.60 18.79 11.25
N TYR A 114 -22.65 18.88 12.17
CA TYR A 114 -22.52 17.96 13.29
C TYR A 114 -23.79 17.90 14.15
N GLU A 115 -24.41 19.04 14.46
CA GLU A 115 -25.68 19.09 15.20
C GLU A 115 -26.84 18.42 14.43
N LYS A 116 -26.84 18.46 13.08
CA LYS A 116 -27.80 17.69 12.26
C LYS A 116 -27.62 16.18 12.42
N TYR A 117 -26.35 15.69 12.40
CA TYR A 117 -26.06 14.28 12.62
C TYR A 117 -26.46 13.84 14.04
N LYS A 118 -26.19 14.66 15.07
CA LYS A 118 -26.63 14.40 16.46
C LYS A 118 -28.15 14.35 16.57
N ALA A 119 -28.84 15.30 15.95
CA ALA A 119 -30.30 15.34 15.96
C ALA A 119 -30.92 14.11 15.27
N LEU A 120 -30.36 13.69 14.13
CA LEU A 120 -30.76 12.44 13.46
C LEU A 120 -30.52 11.22 14.35
N ASN A 121 -29.37 11.13 15.00
CA ASN A 121 -29.04 10.03 15.90
C ASN A 121 -29.99 9.96 17.12
N ALA A 122 -30.55 11.09 17.54
CA ALA A 122 -31.51 11.18 18.66
C ALA A 122 -32.98 11.12 18.22
N SER A 123 -33.26 10.98 16.92
CA SER A 123 -34.61 11.00 16.36
C SER A 123 -35.28 9.63 16.35
N ASP A 124 -36.60 9.61 16.15
CA ASP A 124 -37.36 8.38 15.93
C ASP A 124 -36.95 7.67 14.61
N GLU A 125 -36.47 8.41 13.62
CA GLU A 125 -35.95 7.87 12.35
C GLU A 125 -34.78 6.92 12.58
N PHE A 126 -33.89 7.22 13.54
CA PHE A 126 -32.74 6.39 13.87
C PHE A 126 -33.13 4.94 14.14
N ALA A 127 -34.25 4.70 14.83
CA ALA A 127 -34.71 3.35 15.12
C ALA A 127 -34.98 2.54 13.85
N SER A 128 -35.44 3.21 12.79
CA SER A 128 -35.79 2.61 11.48
C SER A 128 -34.61 2.47 10.50
N LEU A 129 -33.46 3.09 10.79
CA LEU A 129 -32.25 2.98 9.96
C LEU A 129 -31.71 1.54 9.98
N THR A 130 -31.11 1.13 8.86
CA THR A 130 -30.41 -0.16 8.77
C THR A 130 -29.16 -0.17 9.68
N SER A 131 -28.59 -1.35 9.92
CA SER A 131 -27.36 -1.50 10.71
C SER A 131 -26.19 -0.71 10.09
N GLU A 132 -26.12 -0.73 8.76
CA GLU A 132 -25.09 -0.03 7.98
C GLU A 132 -25.20 1.49 8.18
N ARG A 133 -26.40 2.05 8.04
CA ARG A 133 -26.66 3.49 8.26
C ARG A 133 -26.40 3.92 9.68
N LYS A 134 -26.76 3.08 10.66
CA LYS A 134 -26.42 3.32 12.08
C LYS A 134 -24.89 3.35 12.30
N LYS A 135 -24.15 2.44 11.67
CA LYS A 135 -22.68 2.42 11.75
C LYS A 135 -22.07 3.66 11.10
N ILE A 136 -22.55 4.08 9.92
CA ILE A 136 -22.11 5.32 9.26
C ILE A 136 -22.32 6.51 10.18
N LEU A 137 -23.50 6.61 10.77
CA LEU A 137 -23.82 7.73 11.68
C LEU A 137 -22.93 7.73 12.94
N ALA A 138 -22.68 6.55 13.52
CA ALA A 138 -21.78 6.41 14.66
C ALA A 138 -20.33 6.80 14.31
N ASN A 139 -19.83 6.35 13.14
CA ASN A 139 -18.52 6.74 12.64
C ASN A 139 -18.45 8.25 12.40
N ALA A 140 -19.42 8.82 11.71
CA ALA A 140 -19.45 10.25 11.43
C ALA A 140 -19.44 11.11 12.70
N LEU A 141 -20.23 10.76 13.71
CA LEU A 141 -20.26 11.46 15.00
C LEU A 141 -18.92 11.39 15.75
N ARG A 142 -18.22 10.26 15.67
CA ARG A 142 -16.85 10.13 16.19
C ARG A 142 -15.89 11.03 15.40
N ASP A 143 -15.96 10.97 14.08
CA ASP A 143 -15.02 11.64 13.17
C ASP A 143 -15.19 13.16 13.20
N PHE A 144 -16.40 13.69 13.36
CA PHE A 144 -16.63 15.11 13.66
C PHE A 144 -15.90 15.57 14.93
N ARG A 145 -15.96 14.79 16.01
CA ARG A 145 -15.22 15.11 17.25
C ARG A 145 -13.72 15.09 17.04
N LEU A 146 -13.20 14.06 16.35
CA LEU A 146 -11.78 13.94 16.04
C LEU A 146 -11.30 15.03 15.05
N SER A 147 -12.18 15.59 14.25
CA SER A 147 -11.90 16.71 13.34
C SER A 147 -12.06 18.08 14.03
N GLY A 148 -12.40 18.11 15.32
CA GLY A 148 -12.46 19.34 16.08
C GLY A 148 -13.80 20.10 15.98
N ALA A 149 -14.92 19.45 15.63
CA ALA A 149 -16.24 20.11 15.56
C ALA A 149 -16.65 20.79 16.87
N GLU A 150 -16.28 20.19 18.02
CA GLU A 150 -16.60 20.68 19.37
C GLU A 150 -15.56 21.66 19.94
N LEU A 151 -14.50 21.96 19.19
CA LEU A 151 -13.51 22.96 19.61
C LEU A 151 -14.12 24.36 19.69
N PRO A 152 -13.64 25.20 20.63
CA PRO A 152 -13.94 26.62 20.64
C PRO A 152 -13.62 27.26 19.30
N GLU A 153 -14.44 28.22 18.86
CA GLU A 153 -14.30 28.87 17.54
C GLU A 153 -12.94 29.52 17.32
N ASP A 154 -12.31 30.04 18.37
CA ASP A 154 -10.98 30.63 18.34
C ASP A 154 -9.84 29.61 18.18
N GLN A 155 -10.10 28.32 18.44
CA GLN A 155 -9.13 27.22 18.28
C GLN A 155 -9.23 26.50 16.94
N LYS A 156 -10.38 26.55 16.28
CA LYS A 156 -10.61 25.87 14.99
C LYS A 156 -9.62 26.25 13.89
N PRO A 157 -9.24 27.54 13.69
CA PRO A 157 -8.24 27.91 12.68
C PRO A 157 -6.88 27.25 12.94
N ARG A 158 -6.45 27.17 14.22
CA ARG A 158 -5.19 26.49 14.57
C ARG A 158 -5.26 25.00 14.28
N PHE A 159 -6.39 24.36 14.57
CA PHE A 159 -6.57 22.93 14.29
C PHE A 159 -6.52 22.66 12.78
N ALA A 160 -7.16 23.48 11.95
CA ALA A 160 -7.10 23.37 10.48
C ALA A 160 -5.66 23.53 9.96
N GLU A 161 -4.91 24.52 10.48
CA GLU A 161 -3.48 24.70 10.14
C GLU A 161 -2.64 23.45 10.51
N LEU A 162 -2.91 22.81 11.65
CA LEU A 162 -2.26 21.57 12.05
C LEU A 162 -2.51 20.45 11.02
N GLN A 163 -3.74 20.27 10.57
CA GLN A 163 -4.12 19.23 9.60
C GLN A 163 -3.44 19.48 8.25
N GLU A 164 -3.48 20.71 7.76
CA GLU A 164 -2.81 21.08 6.51
C GLU A 164 -1.30 20.84 6.59
N ARG A 165 -0.68 21.29 7.68
CA ARG A 165 0.78 21.12 7.87
C ARG A 165 1.18 19.66 7.98
N GLN A 166 0.41 18.82 8.68
CA GLN A 166 0.65 17.38 8.77
C GLN A 166 0.53 16.69 7.40
N ALA A 167 -0.45 17.06 6.58
CA ALA A 167 -0.60 16.54 5.22
C ALA A 167 0.62 16.89 4.35
N ALA A 168 1.08 18.14 4.41
CA ALA A 168 2.27 18.60 3.69
C ALA A 168 3.55 17.86 4.13
N LEU A 169 3.72 17.64 5.45
CA LEU A 169 4.86 16.91 6.00
C LEU A 169 4.84 15.43 5.60
N SER A 170 3.67 14.78 5.61
CA SER A 170 3.51 13.39 5.18
C SER A 170 3.86 13.22 3.70
N LYS A 171 3.43 14.18 2.86
CA LYS A 171 3.81 14.19 1.43
C LYS A 171 5.33 14.37 1.27
N ALA A 172 5.92 15.36 1.92
CA ALA A 172 7.37 15.62 1.84
C ALA A 172 8.17 14.38 2.28
N PHE A 173 7.78 13.75 3.39
CA PHE A 173 8.42 12.52 3.86
C PHE A 173 8.45 11.43 2.78
N SER A 174 7.31 11.17 2.17
CA SER A 174 7.17 10.12 1.15
C SER A 174 7.98 10.45 -0.12
N ASP A 175 7.92 11.68 -0.58
CA ASP A 175 8.66 12.13 -1.77
C ASP A 175 10.18 12.03 -1.54
N HIS A 176 10.70 12.44 -0.38
CA HIS A 176 12.12 12.33 -0.04
C HIS A 176 12.60 10.87 -0.03
N VAL A 177 11.80 9.93 0.49
CA VAL A 177 12.15 8.51 0.48
C VAL A 177 12.17 7.96 -0.95
N LEU A 178 11.20 8.31 -1.79
CA LEU A 178 11.16 7.89 -3.19
C LEU A 178 12.36 8.46 -3.97
N ASP A 179 12.63 9.74 -3.82
CA ASP A 179 13.74 10.42 -4.50
C ASP A 179 15.08 9.83 -4.09
N ALA A 180 15.29 9.60 -2.79
CA ALA A 180 16.51 8.96 -2.28
C ALA A 180 16.67 7.51 -2.78
N THR A 181 15.56 6.79 -2.95
CA THR A 181 15.56 5.43 -3.52
C THR A 181 15.97 5.45 -4.99
N ASN A 182 15.41 6.37 -5.78
CA ASN A 182 15.68 6.49 -7.20
C ASN A 182 17.07 7.05 -7.52
N ALA A 183 17.65 7.88 -6.65
CA ALA A 183 18.94 8.54 -6.88
C ALA A 183 20.14 7.62 -6.73
N TYR A 184 20.02 6.49 -6.03
CA TYR A 184 21.15 5.59 -5.77
C TYR A 184 21.31 4.52 -6.84
N ALA A 185 22.57 4.30 -7.22
CA ALA A 185 22.97 3.14 -8.00
C ALA A 185 24.35 2.66 -7.55
N TYR A 186 24.49 1.36 -7.36
CA TYR A 186 25.77 0.66 -7.29
C TYR A 186 26.06 0.09 -8.67
N PHE A 187 27.20 0.45 -9.26
CA PHE A 187 27.54 0.09 -10.62
C PHE A 187 28.76 -0.83 -10.67
N VAL A 188 28.62 -1.99 -11.35
CA VAL A 188 29.71 -2.91 -11.63
C VAL A 188 30.08 -2.78 -13.11
N GLU A 189 31.34 -2.43 -13.38
CA GLU A 189 31.84 -2.28 -14.75
C GLU A 189 32.10 -3.64 -15.41
N ALA A 190 31.62 -3.84 -16.65
CA ALA A 190 31.94 -5.02 -17.43
C ALA A 190 33.30 -4.91 -18.12
N GLY A 191 33.97 -6.05 -18.33
CA GLY A 191 35.19 -6.14 -19.13
C GLY A 191 36.49 -5.77 -18.45
N ASN A 192 36.47 -5.49 -17.14
CA ASN A 192 37.68 -5.20 -16.37
C ASN A 192 38.29 -6.46 -15.70
N GLY A 193 37.64 -7.63 -15.85
CA GLY A 193 38.05 -8.91 -15.25
C GLY A 193 37.72 -9.08 -13.76
N ALA A 194 37.22 -8.05 -13.08
CA ALA A 194 36.78 -8.10 -11.69
C ALA A 194 35.29 -8.42 -11.55
N GLU A 195 34.51 -8.23 -12.60
CA GLU A 195 33.05 -8.37 -12.61
C GLU A 195 32.56 -9.73 -12.09
N GLN A 196 33.28 -10.82 -12.43
CA GLN A 196 32.92 -12.16 -11.98
C GLN A 196 33.01 -12.32 -10.46
N ALA A 197 33.99 -11.69 -9.84
CA ALA A 197 34.14 -11.70 -8.37
C ALA A 197 33.13 -10.76 -7.70
N GLU A 198 32.81 -9.62 -8.35
CA GLU A 198 31.85 -8.66 -7.83
C GLU A 198 30.41 -9.18 -7.87
N LEU A 199 30.06 -9.99 -8.86
CA LEU A 199 28.73 -10.60 -9.05
C LEU A 199 28.59 -11.98 -8.39
N ALA A 200 29.66 -12.49 -7.74
CA ALA A 200 29.65 -13.83 -7.16
C ALA A 200 28.50 -14.03 -6.18
N GLY A 201 27.84 -15.19 -6.31
CA GLY A 201 26.72 -15.60 -5.46
C GLY A 201 25.35 -15.08 -5.90
N LEU A 202 25.28 -14.04 -6.74
CA LEU A 202 24.01 -13.50 -7.21
C LEU A 202 23.29 -14.45 -8.19
N PRO A 203 21.96 -14.58 -8.12
CA PRO A 203 21.16 -15.32 -9.10
C PRO A 203 21.26 -14.73 -10.51
N GLU A 204 21.15 -15.59 -11.52
CA GLU A 204 21.30 -15.20 -12.94
C GLU A 204 20.26 -14.14 -13.38
N ASP A 205 19.03 -14.28 -12.96
CA ASP A 205 17.95 -13.32 -13.25
C ASP A 205 18.20 -11.95 -12.64
N VAL A 206 18.80 -11.89 -11.45
CA VAL A 206 19.19 -10.64 -10.79
C VAL A 206 20.34 -9.96 -11.54
N ILE A 207 21.32 -10.73 -12.03
CA ILE A 207 22.43 -10.23 -12.84
C ILE A 207 21.90 -9.68 -14.18
N GLU A 208 21.01 -10.42 -14.84
CA GLU A 208 20.44 -9.98 -16.12
C GLU A 208 19.58 -8.72 -15.95
N ALA A 209 18.78 -8.64 -14.89
CA ALA A 209 18.02 -7.42 -14.56
C ALA A 209 18.92 -6.20 -14.33
N ALA A 210 20.05 -6.41 -13.63
CA ALA A 210 21.04 -5.34 -13.40
C ALA A 210 21.72 -4.90 -14.70
N LYS A 211 21.98 -5.82 -15.62
CA LYS A 211 22.53 -5.55 -16.95
C LYS A 211 21.54 -4.74 -17.80
N GLU A 212 20.28 -5.19 -17.90
CA GLU A 212 19.24 -4.44 -18.61
C GLU A 212 19.04 -3.03 -18.02
N ALA A 213 19.15 -2.87 -16.68
CA ALA A 213 19.07 -1.57 -16.03
C ALA A 213 20.22 -0.63 -16.43
N ALA A 214 21.44 -1.16 -16.60
CA ALA A 214 22.57 -0.39 -17.11
C ALA A 214 22.40 -0.03 -18.60
N GLU A 215 21.97 -0.97 -19.42
CA GLU A 215 21.73 -0.79 -20.85
C GLU A 215 20.67 0.28 -21.14
N ARG A 216 19.60 0.35 -20.33
CA ARG A 216 18.58 1.43 -20.44
C ARG A 216 19.17 2.83 -20.27
N GLU A 217 20.28 2.95 -19.54
CA GLU A 217 21.04 4.21 -19.40
C GLU A 217 22.19 4.36 -20.43
N GLY A 218 22.30 3.45 -21.40
CA GLY A 218 23.38 3.46 -22.38
C GLY A 218 24.76 3.10 -21.79
N LYS A 219 24.79 2.42 -20.64
CA LYS A 219 26.02 1.99 -19.96
C LYS A 219 26.29 0.52 -20.17
N THR A 220 27.59 0.15 -20.22
CA THR A 220 28.03 -1.24 -20.26
C THR A 220 28.42 -1.70 -18.86
N GLY A 221 27.75 -2.72 -18.33
CA GLY A 221 27.95 -3.24 -16.98
C GLY A 221 26.64 -3.59 -16.32
N TYR A 222 26.61 -3.47 -14.99
CA TYR A 222 25.48 -3.92 -14.15
C TYR A 222 25.11 -2.83 -13.16
N LYS A 223 23.83 -2.41 -13.17
CA LYS A 223 23.30 -1.38 -12.29
C LYS A 223 22.39 -2.00 -11.24
N PHE A 224 22.79 -1.88 -9.96
CA PHE A 224 21.97 -2.27 -8.81
C PHE A 224 21.40 -1.02 -8.14
N THR A 225 20.12 -1.07 -7.74
CA THR A 225 19.37 0.05 -7.16
C THR A 225 18.85 -0.29 -5.77
N LEU A 226 18.24 0.69 -5.09
CA LEU A 226 17.60 0.47 -3.78
C LEU A 226 16.13 0.00 -3.90
N HIS A 227 15.61 -0.22 -5.10
CA HIS A 227 14.35 -0.92 -5.25
C HIS A 227 14.46 -2.35 -4.75
N PHE A 228 13.44 -2.83 -4.06
CA PHE A 228 13.50 -4.09 -3.31
C PHE A 228 13.97 -5.29 -4.15
N PRO A 229 13.49 -5.52 -5.39
CA PRO A 229 13.95 -6.63 -6.22
C PRO A 229 15.43 -6.58 -6.64
N SER A 230 16.07 -5.41 -6.57
CA SER A 230 17.50 -5.24 -6.83
C SER A 230 18.32 -5.29 -5.52
N TYR A 231 17.82 -4.64 -4.46
CA TYR A 231 18.50 -4.54 -3.17
C TYR A 231 18.52 -5.87 -2.40
N PHE A 232 17.35 -6.49 -2.22
CA PHE A 232 17.22 -7.64 -1.32
C PHE A 232 18.03 -8.86 -1.76
N PRO A 233 18.07 -9.25 -3.06
CA PRO A 233 18.92 -10.35 -3.52
C PRO A 233 20.41 -10.10 -3.30
N VAL A 234 20.88 -8.84 -3.35
CA VAL A 234 22.26 -8.51 -3.01
C VAL A 234 22.53 -8.81 -1.54
N MET A 235 21.62 -8.40 -0.63
CA MET A 235 21.75 -8.72 0.80
C MET A 235 21.73 -10.22 1.08
N GLN A 236 20.95 -10.97 0.31
CA GLN A 236 20.71 -12.40 0.55
C GLN A 236 21.79 -13.30 -0.07
N TYR A 237 22.28 -12.96 -1.26
CA TYR A 237 23.09 -13.88 -2.06
C TYR A 237 24.50 -13.41 -2.36
N SER A 238 24.74 -12.09 -2.45
CA SER A 238 26.06 -11.60 -2.88
C SER A 238 27.17 -12.03 -1.95
N GLU A 239 28.22 -12.65 -2.50
CA GLU A 239 29.46 -12.96 -1.76
C GLU A 239 30.35 -11.73 -1.58
N ASN A 240 30.09 -10.65 -2.32
CA ASN A 240 30.82 -9.39 -2.23
C ASN A 240 30.36 -8.58 -1.00
N ARG A 241 31.06 -8.78 0.14
CA ARG A 241 30.76 -8.09 1.39
C ARG A 241 30.80 -6.55 1.29
N PRO A 242 31.78 -5.93 0.61
CA PRO A 242 31.78 -4.49 0.37
C PRO A 242 30.54 -3.99 -0.37
N MET A 243 30.03 -4.73 -1.36
CA MET A 243 28.79 -4.39 -2.06
C MET A 243 27.57 -4.44 -1.11
N ARG A 244 27.48 -5.50 -0.29
CA ARG A 244 26.41 -5.58 0.73
C ARG A 244 26.46 -4.40 1.68
N GLU A 245 27.65 -4.05 2.21
CA GLU A 245 27.82 -2.90 3.10
C GLU A 245 27.40 -1.60 2.43
N ALA A 246 27.86 -1.32 1.21
CA ALA A 246 27.54 -0.09 0.49
C ALA A 246 26.04 0.05 0.26
N MET A 247 25.39 -0.99 -0.25
CA MET A 247 23.96 -0.97 -0.52
C MET A 247 23.13 -0.94 0.77
N TYR A 248 23.52 -1.67 1.81
CA TYR A 248 22.86 -1.62 3.12
C TYR A 248 22.88 -0.21 3.69
N ARG A 249 24.07 0.41 3.77
CA ARG A 249 24.22 1.77 4.29
C ARG A 249 23.37 2.76 3.49
N ALA A 250 23.42 2.69 2.17
CA ALA A 250 22.59 3.53 1.30
C ALA A 250 21.10 3.33 1.56
N TYR A 251 20.66 2.08 1.76
CA TYR A 251 19.24 1.75 1.99
C TYR A 251 18.72 2.25 3.34
N VAL A 252 19.45 1.98 4.43
CA VAL A 252 18.96 2.30 5.78
C VAL A 252 19.12 3.78 6.13
N THR A 253 19.93 4.54 5.39
CA THR A 253 20.13 5.98 5.59
C THR A 253 19.36 6.84 4.58
N ARG A 254 18.49 6.23 3.76
CA ARG A 254 17.64 6.99 2.81
C ARG A 254 16.86 8.08 3.52
N ALA A 255 16.82 9.25 2.91
CA ALA A 255 16.10 10.41 3.42
C ALA A 255 16.41 10.72 4.90
N SER A 256 17.66 10.54 5.31
CA SER A 256 18.19 10.94 6.61
C SER A 256 19.38 11.90 6.47
N GLU A 257 19.85 12.42 7.59
CA GLU A 257 21.05 13.25 7.68
C GLU A 257 22.32 12.53 7.15
N LEU A 258 22.32 11.21 7.12
CA LEU A 258 23.41 10.39 6.60
C LEU A 258 23.24 10.02 5.11
N GLY A 259 22.10 10.31 4.52
CA GLY A 259 21.80 10.03 3.11
C GLY A 259 22.85 10.57 2.12
N PRO A 260 23.35 11.80 2.27
CA PRO A 260 24.40 12.34 1.40
C PRO A 260 25.74 11.62 1.53
N GLN A 261 26.02 10.98 2.68
CA GLN A 261 27.29 10.29 2.92
C GLN A 261 27.32 8.88 2.32
N TYR A 262 26.21 8.14 2.40
CA TYR A 262 26.18 6.72 2.05
C TYR A 262 25.35 6.40 0.80
N GLY A 263 24.44 7.28 0.42
CA GLY A 263 23.65 7.18 -0.80
C GLY A 263 23.79 8.48 -1.59
N ASN A 264 23.29 8.58 -2.76
CA ASN A 264 23.30 9.83 -3.54
C ASN A 264 22.22 10.81 -3.07
N GLY A 265 21.89 10.79 -1.77
CA GLY A 265 20.88 11.64 -1.16
C GLY A 265 21.29 13.10 -1.14
N LYS A 266 20.30 13.99 -1.17
CA LYS A 266 20.50 15.42 -1.04
C LYS A 266 20.16 15.88 0.38
N PRO A 267 20.80 16.92 0.91
CA PRO A 267 20.48 17.45 2.24
C PRO A 267 19.01 17.84 2.41
N GLU A 268 18.38 18.34 1.35
CA GLU A 268 16.96 18.71 1.36
C GLU A 268 15.99 17.51 1.47
N TRP A 269 16.46 16.28 1.31
CA TRP A 269 15.67 15.05 1.51
C TRP A 269 15.75 14.51 2.93
N ASP A 270 16.45 15.18 3.83
CA ASP A 270 16.54 14.76 5.24
C ASP A 270 15.20 14.93 5.96
N ASN A 271 14.61 13.82 6.36
CA ASN A 271 13.34 13.75 7.07
C ASN A 271 13.45 13.95 8.59
N THR A 272 14.63 14.21 9.15
CA THR A 272 14.81 14.37 10.60
C THR A 272 13.95 15.50 11.15
N SER A 273 13.97 16.67 10.49
CA SER A 273 13.13 17.82 10.88
C SER A 273 11.64 17.57 10.61
N VAL A 274 11.31 16.86 9.53
CA VAL A 274 9.94 16.47 9.18
C VAL A 274 9.33 15.59 10.28
N LEU A 275 10.07 14.59 10.75
CA LEU A 275 9.65 13.71 11.85
C LEU A 275 9.44 14.48 13.14
N ALA A 276 10.39 15.34 13.52
CA ALA A 276 10.32 16.12 14.74
C ALA A 276 9.10 17.06 14.75
N GLU A 277 8.85 17.74 13.64
CA GLU A 277 7.69 18.62 13.48
C GLU A 277 6.38 17.81 13.51
N GLN A 278 6.29 16.70 12.79
CA GLN A 278 5.12 15.84 12.77
C GLN A 278 4.73 15.37 14.16
N LEU A 279 5.70 14.91 14.97
CA LEU A 279 5.46 14.47 16.34
C LEU A 279 4.95 15.61 17.23
N LYS A 280 5.51 16.83 17.06
CA LYS A 280 5.07 18.01 17.79
C LYS A 280 3.62 18.38 17.45
N LEU A 281 3.27 18.39 16.17
CA LEU A 281 1.92 18.71 15.71
C LEU A 281 0.89 17.67 16.20
N ARG A 282 1.23 16.39 16.16
CA ARG A 282 0.39 15.32 16.69
C ARG A 282 0.16 15.44 18.21
N ALA A 283 1.19 15.85 18.96
CA ALA A 283 1.03 16.10 20.40
C ALA A 283 0.10 17.28 20.67
N GLU A 284 0.20 18.38 19.89
CA GLU A 284 -0.68 19.54 19.98
C GLU A 284 -2.12 19.18 19.61
N GLU A 285 -2.32 18.44 18.53
CA GLU A 285 -3.62 17.91 18.09
C GLU A 285 -4.32 17.12 19.21
N ALA A 286 -3.61 16.14 19.78
CA ALA A 286 -4.15 15.34 20.88
C ALA A 286 -4.60 16.19 22.08
N GLN A 287 -3.79 17.19 22.46
CA GLN A 287 -4.14 18.10 23.56
C GLN A 287 -5.36 18.94 23.23
N MET A 288 -5.47 19.47 22.00
CA MET A 288 -6.64 20.25 21.57
C MET A 288 -7.92 19.41 21.63
N LEU A 289 -7.85 18.13 21.26
CA LEU A 289 -8.97 17.19 21.29
C LEU A 289 -9.25 16.61 22.70
N GLY A 290 -8.46 16.98 23.71
CA GLY A 290 -8.64 16.51 25.09
C GLY A 290 -8.09 15.13 25.39
N TYR A 291 -7.23 14.58 24.50
CA TYR A 291 -6.51 13.32 24.72
C TYR A 291 -5.16 13.55 25.40
N ARG A 292 -4.66 12.55 26.12
CA ARG A 292 -3.34 12.60 26.78
C ARG A 292 -2.18 12.60 25.78
N ASN A 293 -2.34 11.89 24.67
CA ASN A 293 -1.35 11.74 23.61
C ASN A 293 -2.00 11.30 22.30
N PHE A 294 -1.23 11.34 21.21
CA PHE A 294 -1.73 11.00 19.87
C PHE A 294 -2.05 9.49 19.71
N ALA A 295 -1.45 8.61 20.52
CA ALA A 295 -1.80 7.19 20.47
C ALA A 295 -3.28 6.97 20.86
N GLU A 296 -3.80 7.72 21.84
CA GLU A 296 -5.23 7.68 22.19
C GLU A 296 -6.11 8.19 21.04
N VAL A 297 -5.72 9.27 20.36
CA VAL A 297 -6.43 9.77 19.16
C VAL A 297 -6.44 8.69 18.07
N SER A 298 -5.29 8.09 17.83
CA SER A 298 -5.13 7.02 16.82
C SER A 298 -5.97 5.78 17.14
N LEU A 299 -6.19 5.45 18.39
CA LEU A 299 -7.00 4.30 18.82
C LEU A 299 -8.50 4.56 18.81
N ALA A 300 -8.93 5.82 18.85
CA ALA A 300 -10.37 6.17 18.92
C ALA A 300 -11.24 5.49 17.83
N PRO A 301 -10.78 5.34 16.55
CA PRO A 301 -11.52 4.60 15.51
C PRO A 301 -11.17 3.10 15.44
N LYS A 302 -10.44 2.53 16.40
CA LYS A 302 -9.95 1.15 16.41
C LYS A 302 -10.64 0.28 17.44
N MET A 303 -10.38 -1.02 17.43
CA MET A 303 -10.91 -2.00 18.38
C MET A 303 -10.14 -2.01 19.69
N ALA A 304 -8.81 -1.76 19.67
CA ALA A 304 -8.00 -1.67 20.88
C ALA A 304 -8.46 -0.48 21.75
N GLU A 305 -8.64 -0.72 23.04
CA GLU A 305 -9.30 0.21 23.96
C GLU A 305 -8.35 1.30 24.47
N SER A 306 -7.06 0.99 24.60
CA SER A 306 -6.09 1.94 25.16
C SER A 306 -4.64 1.64 24.71
N PRO A 307 -3.74 2.65 24.73
CA PRO A 307 -2.31 2.43 24.52
C PRO A 307 -1.71 1.44 25.51
N GLU A 308 -2.19 1.42 26.76
CA GLU A 308 -1.74 0.50 27.81
C GLU A 308 -2.07 -0.96 27.46
N GLN A 309 -3.25 -1.21 26.88
CA GLN A 309 -3.63 -2.56 26.40
C GLN A 309 -2.70 -3.02 25.27
N VAL A 310 -2.42 -2.14 24.31
CA VAL A 310 -1.51 -2.44 23.18
C VAL A 310 -0.10 -2.70 23.69
N MET A 311 0.41 -1.86 24.61
CA MET A 311 1.74 -2.03 25.19
C MET A 311 1.87 -3.34 25.97
N ALA A 312 0.89 -3.68 26.80
CA ALA A 312 0.89 -4.94 27.55
C ALA A 312 0.91 -6.16 26.62
N PHE A 313 0.16 -6.12 25.53
CA PHE A 313 0.16 -7.18 24.50
C PHE A 313 1.54 -7.31 23.83
N LEU A 314 2.14 -6.21 23.41
CA LEU A 314 3.46 -6.21 22.77
C LEU A 314 4.57 -6.66 23.74
N GLU A 315 4.52 -6.24 25.01
CA GLU A 315 5.47 -6.66 26.03
C GLU A 315 5.38 -8.16 26.35
N ASP A 316 4.15 -8.73 26.39
CA ASP A 316 3.97 -10.18 26.55
C ASP A 316 4.57 -10.94 25.34
N LEU A 317 4.30 -10.48 24.10
CA LEU A 317 4.89 -11.08 22.91
C LEU A 317 6.42 -10.99 22.94
N ALA A 318 7.00 -9.82 23.23
CA ALA A 318 8.43 -9.61 23.31
C ALA A 318 9.07 -10.51 24.38
N THR A 319 8.44 -10.66 25.53
CA THR A 319 8.90 -11.52 26.62
C THR A 319 8.95 -12.98 26.19
N ARG A 320 7.95 -13.46 25.47
CA ARG A 320 7.89 -14.82 24.94
C ARG A 320 8.87 -15.05 23.78
N ALA A 321 9.03 -14.08 22.89
CA ALA A 321 9.91 -14.19 21.71
C ALA A 321 11.39 -14.10 22.09
N ARG A 322 11.78 -13.30 23.08
CA ARG A 322 13.19 -13.03 23.45
C ARG A 322 14.08 -14.27 23.62
N PRO A 323 13.69 -15.33 24.37
CA PRO A 323 14.54 -16.52 24.50
C PRO A 323 14.81 -17.21 23.16
N HIS A 324 13.85 -17.20 22.24
CA HIS A 324 14.00 -17.77 20.90
C HIS A 324 14.91 -16.91 20.04
N ALA A 325 14.73 -15.58 20.07
CA ALA A 325 15.59 -14.63 19.37
C ALA A 325 17.06 -14.73 19.83
N GLU A 326 17.31 -14.85 21.15
CA GLU A 326 18.65 -15.01 21.70
C GLU A 326 19.31 -16.31 21.24
N GLN A 327 18.54 -17.41 21.14
CA GLN A 327 19.03 -18.68 20.62
C GLN A 327 19.31 -18.60 19.11
N ASP A 328 18.39 -18.04 18.32
CA ASP A 328 18.56 -17.85 16.87
C ASP A 328 19.78 -16.97 16.57
N TRP A 329 19.94 -15.88 17.32
CA TRP A 329 21.08 -14.98 17.20
C TRP A 329 22.42 -15.64 17.53
N LYS A 330 22.45 -16.42 18.62
CA LYS A 330 23.67 -17.17 19.01
C LYS A 330 24.07 -18.14 17.90
N GLU A 331 23.11 -18.90 17.39
CA GLU A 331 23.34 -19.88 16.34
C GLU A 331 23.83 -19.23 15.05
N LEU A 332 23.19 -18.11 14.63
CA LEU A 332 23.62 -17.36 13.45
C LEU A 332 25.06 -16.86 13.57
N ARG A 333 25.43 -16.31 14.71
CA ARG A 333 26.81 -15.84 14.97
C ARG A 333 27.84 -16.97 14.97
N GLU A 334 27.53 -18.08 15.61
CA GLU A 334 28.40 -19.25 15.64
C GLU A 334 28.62 -19.82 14.22
N PHE A 335 27.57 -19.93 13.44
CA PHE A 335 27.65 -20.34 12.04
C PHE A 335 28.44 -19.34 11.18
N ALA A 336 28.18 -18.06 11.29
CA ALA A 336 28.85 -17.02 10.52
C ALA A 336 30.38 -17.00 10.83
N ALA A 337 30.76 -17.11 12.09
CA ALA A 337 32.17 -17.15 12.49
C ALA A 337 32.88 -18.44 12.04
N GLY A 338 32.22 -19.60 12.22
CA GLY A 338 32.84 -20.90 11.98
C GLY A 338 32.89 -21.30 10.50
N GLU A 339 31.82 -21.01 9.75
CA GLU A 339 31.65 -21.52 8.39
C GLU A 339 31.85 -20.43 7.31
N LEU A 340 31.55 -19.17 7.63
CA LEU A 340 31.62 -18.07 6.65
C LEU A 340 32.84 -17.16 6.88
N GLY A 341 33.62 -17.39 7.98
CA GLY A 341 34.75 -16.52 8.33
C GLY A 341 34.35 -15.12 8.79
N LEU A 342 33.06 -14.90 9.14
CA LEU A 342 32.51 -13.63 9.58
C LEU A 342 32.48 -13.55 11.12
N ALA A 343 33.64 -13.48 11.75
CA ALA A 343 33.77 -13.40 13.21
C ALA A 343 33.14 -12.12 13.79
N ASP A 344 33.14 -11.01 13.02
CA ASP A 344 32.50 -9.74 13.33
C ASP A 344 31.28 -9.55 12.39
N LEU A 345 30.18 -10.22 12.76
CA LEU A 345 28.93 -10.18 12.00
C LEU A 345 28.32 -8.79 12.08
N GLN A 346 28.18 -8.15 10.93
CA GLN A 346 27.60 -6.82 10.78
C GLN A 346 26.15 -6.88 10.27
N PRO A 347 25.36 -5.81 10.40
CA PRO A 347 23.97 -5.80 9.91
C PRO A 347 23.81 -6.20 8.43
N TRP A 348 24.74 -5.80 7.56
CA TRP A 348 24.73 -6.17 6.13
C TRP A 348 25.15 -7.64 5.86
N ASP A 349 25.57 -8.37 6.87
CA ASP A 349 25.91 -9.79 6.76
C ASP A 349 24.76 -10.69 7.23
N MET A 350 23.78 -10.16 7.95
CA MET A 350 22.77 -10.97 8.63
C MET A 350 21.91 -11.77 7.65
N THR A 351 21.33 -11.12 6.65
CA THR A 351 20.48 -11.78 5.65
C THR A 351 21.27 -12.82 4.85
N PHE A 352 22.51 -12.50 4.47
CA PHE A 352 23.41 -13.43 3.79
C PHE A 352 23.73 -14.66 4.66
N ALA A 353 24.12 -14.45 5.92
CA ALA A 353 24.44 -15.54 6.83
C ALA A 353 23.21 -16.40 7.15
N ALA A 354 22.05 -15.79 7.33
CA ALA A 354 20.79 -16.48 7.56
C ALA A 354 20.42 -17.39 6.37
N GLU A 355 20.52 -16.89 5.13
CA GLU A 355 20.25 -17.70 3.93
C GLU A 355 21.23 -18.89 3.82
N ARG A 356 22.52 -18.68 4.05
CA ARG A 356 23.51 -19.77 4.05
C ARG A 356 23.23 -20.82 5.14
N LEU A 357 22.82 -20.39 6.34
CA LEU A 357 22.43 -21.28 7.43
C LEU A 357 21.17 -22.07 7.08
N ARG A 358 20.17 -21.41 6.48
CA ARG A 358 18.92 -22.04 6.02
C ARG A 358 19.20 -23.10 4.95
N GLN A 359 19.99 -22.78 3.93
CA GLN A 359 20.42 -23.72 2.90
C GLN A 359 21.14 -24.93 3.49
N LYS A 360 22.06 -24.71 4.44
CA LYS A 360 22.76 -25.81 5.12
C LYS A 360 21.82 -26.69 5.92
N ARG A 361 20.84 -26.11 6.62
CA ARG A 361 19.94 -26.85 7.53
C ARG A 361 18.87 -27.62 6.78
N TYR A 362 18.26 -27.03 5.77
CA TYR A 362 17.08 -27.58 5.09
C TYR A 362 17.36 -28.10 3.68
N SER A 363 18.58 -27.90 3.17
CA SER A 363 19.01 -28.40 1.86
C SER A 363 18.14 -27.95 0.70
N PHE A 364 17.73 -26.68 0.69
CA PHE A 364 17.10 -26.01 -0.45
C PHE A 364 17.44 -24.52 -0.44
N SER A 365 17.22 -23.83 -1.57
CA SER A 365 17.35 -22.38 -1.68
C SER A 365 16.04 -21.74 -2.15
N GLU A 366 15.80 -20.49 -1.76
CA GLU A 366 14.67 -19.69 -2.27
C GLU A 366 14.73 -19.54 -3.79
N ASN A 367 15.92 -19.43 -4.37
CA ASN A 367 16.10 -19.32 -5.81
C ASN A 367 15.70 -20.63 -6.55
N GLU A 368 15.88 -21.81 -5.94
CA GLU A 368 15.37 -23.07 -6.48
C GLU A 368 13.83 -23.10 -6.43
N VAL A 369 13.25 -22.73 -5.30
CA VAL A 369 11.79 -22.69 -5.11
C VAL A 369 11.13 -21.71 -6.07
N LYS A 370 11.72 -20.53 -6.27
CA LYS A 370 11.25 -19.46 -7.18
C LYS A 370 10.97 -19.99 -8.60
N GLN A 371 11.74 -20.95 -9.09
CA GLN A 371 11.58 -21.51 -10.43
C GLN A 371 10.24 -22.24 -10.65
N TYR A 372 9.54 -22.57 -9.57
CA TYR A 372 8.23 -23.22 -9.62
C TYR A 372 7.03 -22.25 -9.57
N PHE A 373 7.29 -20.95 -9.41
CA PHE A 373 6.25 -19.92 -9.31
C PHE A 373 6.28 -18.91 -10.47
N PRO A 374 6.20 -19.38 -11.74
CA PRO A 374 6.01 -18.43 -12.83
C PRO A 374 4.64 -17.75 -12.69
N GLU A 375 4.59 -16.47 -13.02
CA GLU A 375 3.45 -15.58 -12.79
C GLU A 375 2.10 -16.16 -13.21
N ASP A 376 2.01 -16.71 -14.44
CA ASP A 376 0.74 -17.26 -14.96
C ASP A 376 0.23 -18.46 -14.14
N ALA A 377 1.14 -19.30 -13.61
CA ALA A 377 0.78 -20.41 -12.76
C ALA A 377 0.27 -19.93 -11.39
N VAL A 378 0.92 -18.90 -10.82
CA VAL A 378 0.50 -18.27 -9.56
C VAL A 378 -0.89 -17.66 -9.70
N PHE A 379 -1.18 -16.92 -10.77
CA PHE A 379 -2.52 -16.37 -11.00
C PHE A 379 -3.58 -17.45 -11.13
N LYS A 380 -3.29 -18.49 -11.90
CA LYS A 380 -4.21 -19.61 -12.05
C LYS A 380 -4.55 -20.24 -10.70
N GLY A 381 -3.56 -20.42 -9.83
CA GLY A 381 -3.74 -20.96 -8.49
C GLY A 381 -4.55 -20.03 -7.58
N LEU A 382 -4.20 -18.75 -7.52
CA LEU A 382 -4.91 -17.71 -6.76
C LEU A 382 -6.39 -17.63 -7.17
N PHE A 383 -6.65 -17.57 -8.48
CA PHE A 383 -8.02 -17.49 -8.99
C PHE A 383 -8.80 -18.75 -8.69
N LYS A 384 -8.20 -19.93 -8.83
CA LYS A 384 -8.83 -21.19 -8.49
C LYS A 384 -9.22 -21.28 -7.01
N VAL A 385 -8.34 -20.85 -6.09
CA VAL A 385 -8.65 -20.78 -4.65
C VAL A 385 -9.85 -19.85 -4.43
N THR A 386 -9.82 -18.66 -5.01
CA THR A 386 -10.88 -17.66 -4.88
C THR A 386 -12.21 -18.16 -5.44
N GLU A 387 -12.20 -18.73 -6.64
CA GLU A 387 -13.40 -19.26 -7.31
C GLU A 387 -14.02 -20.40 -6.52
N THR A 388 -13.17 -21.27 -5.94
CA THR A 388 -13.61 -22.40 -5.11
C THR A 388 -14.24 -21.96 -3.80
N LEU A 389 -13.62 -20.99 -3.11
CA LEU A 389 -14.09 -20.53 -1.80
C LEU A 389 -15.33 -19.65 -1.87
N PHE A 390 -15.38 -18.77 -2.85
CA PHE A 390 -16.40 -17.72 -2.89
C PHE A 390 -17.44 -17.90 -3.99
N GLY A 391 -17.33 -18.93 -4.83
CA GLY A 391 -18.30 -19.22 -5.88
C GLY A 391 -18.38 -18.14 -6.95
N VAL A 392 -17.29 -17.44 -7.22
CA VAL A 392 -17.16 -16.44 -8.26
C VAL A 392 -16.32 -16.97 -9.43
N ARG A 393 -16.20 -16.19 -10.51
CA ARG A 393 -15.30 -16.45 -11.63
C ARG A 393 -14.48 -15.20 -11.91
N ILE A 394 -13.16 -15.38 -12.12
CA ILE A 394 -12.25 -14.27 -12.43
C ILE A 394 -11.81 -14.41 -13.89
N ARG A 395 -11.96 -13.34 -14.65
CA ARG A 395 -11.58 -13.29 -16.06
C ARG A 395 -10.79 -12.04 -16.36
N ARG A 396 -9.85 -12.16 -17.30
CA ARG A 396 -9.19 -10.99 -17.85
C ARG A 396 -10.22 -10.11 -18.56
N ASP A 397 -10.07 -8.81 -18.38
CA ASP A 397 -10.92 -7.77 -18.97
C ASP A 397 -10.03 -6.64 -19.49
N GLU A 398 -10.61 -5.65 -20.16
CA GLU A 398 -9.89 -4.53 -20.75
C GLU A 398 -10.34 -3.22 -20.10
N ALA A 399 -9.38 -2.38 -19.74
CA ALA A 399 -9.57 -1.02 -19.26
C ALA A 399 -8.38 -0.15 -19.64
N ALA A 400 -8.56 1.17 -19.61
CA ALA A 400 -7.44 2.09 -19.66
C ALA A 400 -6.56 1.91 -18.42
N VAL A 401 -5.24 1.86 -18.61
CA VAL A 401 -4.25 1.64 -17.55
C VAL A 401 -3.20 2.75 -17.57
N TRP A 402 -2.50 2.95 -16.45
CA TRP A 402 -1.43 3.95 -16.29
C TRP A 402 -0.05 3.46 -16.70
N HIS A 403 0.12 2.14 -16.85
CA HIS A 403 1.38 1.52 -17.29
C HIS A 403 1.10 0.23 -18.07
N PRO A 404 1.90 -0.12 -19.10
CA PRO A 404 1.69 -1.30 -19.94
C PRO A 404 1.65 -2.63 -19.18
N ASP A 405 2.35 -2.73 -18.05
CA ASP A 405 2.42 -3.95 -17.24
C ASP A 405 1.20 -4.14 -16.34
N VAL A 406 0.35 -3.13 -16.20
CA VAL A 406 -0.88 -3.22 -15.40
C VAL A 406 -1.89 -4.11 -16.12
N ARG A 407 -2.45 -5.05 -15.37
CA ARG A 407 -3.49 -5.96 -15.85
C ARG A 407 -4.82 -5.59 -15.23
N PHE A 408 -5.89 -5.88 -15.96
CA PHE A 408 -7.24 -5.63 -15.51
C PHE A 408 -8.08 -6.90 -15.57
N PHE A 409 -8.91 -7.10 -14.55
CA PHE A 409 -9.72 -8.29 -14.39
C PHE A 409 -11.14 -7.94 -13.94
N ARG A 410 -12.08 -8.82 -14.27
CA ARG A 410 -13.46 -8.79 -13.78
C ARG A 410 -13.76 -10.02 -12.93
N VAL A 411 -14.57 -9.83 -11.92
CA VAL A 411 -15.12 -10.86 -11.05
C VAL A 411 -16.60 -11.00 -11.37
N GLU A 412 -17.04 -12.21 -11.71
CA GLU A 412 -18.41 -12.52 -12.10
C GLU A 412 -19.03 -13.52 -11.10
N ASN A 413 -20.33 -13.43 -10.91
CA ASN A 413 -21.08 -14.49 -10.25
C ASN A 413 -21.25 -15.71 -11.18
N GLN A 414 -21.89 -16.79 -10.68
CA GLN A 414 -22.09 -18.02 -11.46
C GLN A 414 -22.98 -17.82 -12.70
N ASP A 415 -23.84 -16.81 -12.69
CA ASP A 415 -24.73 -16.46 -13.79
C ASP A 415 -24.08 -15.50 -14.82
N GLY A 416 -22.82 -15.13 -14.61
CA GLY A 416 -22.07 -14.21 -15.47
C GLY A 416 -22.32 -12.73 -15.20
N GLY A 417 -23.05 -12.39 -14.13
CA GLY A 417 -23.25 -11.00 -13.69
C GLY A 417 -21.98 -10.43 -13.08
N LEU A 418 -21.67 -9.16 -13.39
CA LEU A 418 -20.53 -8.44 -12.85
C LEU A 418 -20.70 -8.23 -11.34
N VAL A 419 -19.71 -8.68 -10.56
CA VAL A 419 -19.61 -8.50 -9.11
C VAL A 419 -18.67 -7.36 -8.77
N ALA A 420 -17.46 -7.37 -9.37
CA ALA A 420 -16.39 -6.41 -9.11
C ALA A 420 -15.37 -6.40 -10.25
N GLN A 421 -14.42 -5.46 -10.18
CA GLN A 421 -13.26 -5.40 -11.08
C GLN A 421 -12.02 -5.01 -10.29
N PHE A 422 -10.82 -5.29 -10.83
CA PHE A 422 -9.57 -4.88 -10.20
C PHE A 422 -8.45 -4.67 -11.20
N TYR A 423 -7.59 -3.71 -10.87
CA TYR A 423 -6.30 -3.49 -11.50
C TYR A 423 -5.22 -4.23 -10.69
N LEU A 424 -4.24 -4.77 -11.39
CA LEU A 424 -3.13 -5.50 -10.80
C LEU A 424 -1.82 -4.94 -11.35
N ASP A 425 -1.07 -4.24 -10.50
CA ASP A 425 0.19 -3.57 -10.79
C ASP A 425 1.31 -4.21 -9.96
N LEU A 426 2.01 -5.21 -10.54
CA LEU A 426 2.88 -6.09 -9.78
C LEU A 426 4.33 -5.65 -9.69
N TYR A 427 4.87 -4.97 -10.71
CA TYR A 427 6.33 -4.81 -10.83
C TYR A 427 6.83 -3.50 -10.27
N ALA A 428 8.03 -3.58 -9.65
CA ALA A 428 8.77 -2.40 -9.24
C ALA A 428 9.27 -1.61 -10.46
N ARG A 429 9.23 -0.29 -10.36
CA ARG A 429 9.77 0.63 -11.37
C ARG A 429 10.07 1.99 -10.79
N GLU A 430 10.86 2.78 -11.49
CA GLU A 430 11.07 4.20 -11.19
C GLU A 430 9.73 4.96 -11.19
N GLY A 431 9.56 5.90 -10.28
CA GLY A 431 8.30 6.65 -10.13
C GLY A 431 7.16 5.89 -9.44
N LYS A 432 7.42 4.67 -8.95
CA LYS A 432 6.46 3.90 -8.15
C LYS A 432 6.98 3.75 -6.72
N ARG A 433 6.12 4.04 -5.74
CA ARG A 433 6.42 3.84 -4.33
C ARG A 433 6.65 2.36 -4.03
N GLY A 434 7.61 2.08 -3.13
CA GLY A 434 7.91 0.74 -2.65
C GLY A 434 6.83 0.20 -1.70
N GLY A 435 6.87 -1.11 -1.45
CA GLY A 435 5.89 -1.84 -0.65
C GLY A 435 4.83 -2.52 -1.48
N ALA A 436 3.83 -3.09 -0.83
CA ALA A 436 2.63 -3.62 -1.45
C ALA A 436 1.42 -3.05 -0.72
N TRP A 437 0.33 -2.83 -1.43
CA TRP A 437 -0.91 -2.31 -0.85
C TRP A 437 -2.11 -2.55 -1.76
N MET A 438 -3.28 -2.63 -1.14
CA MET A 438 -4.57 -2.50 -1.81
C MET A 438 -5.12 -1.09 -1.58
N ASP A 439 -5.76 -0.52 -2.60
CA ASP A 439 -6.50 0.73 -2.49
C ASP A 439 -7.85 0.60 -3.22
N ASP A 440 -8.84 1.42 -2.85
CA ASP A 440 -10.14 1.40 -3.50
C ASP A 440 -10.24 2.44 -4.62
N ALA A 441 -10.53 1.96 -5.82
CA ALA A 441 -10.82 2.83 -6.96
C ALA A 441 -12.27 3.31 -6.94
N ARG A 442 -13.17 2.46 -6.46
CA ARG A 442 -14.61 2.71 -6.40
C ARG A 442 -15.26 1.74 -5.42
N GLY A 443 -16.09 2.28 -4.50
CA GLY A 443 -16.88 1.47 -3.55
C GLY A 443 -18.16 0.91 -4.18
N ARG A 444 -18.73 -0.14 -3.55
CA ARG A 444 -20.08 -0.60 -3.89
C ARG A 444 -21.11 0.39 -3.34
N HIS A 445 -22.05 0.78 -4.18
CA HIS A 445 -23.11 1.70 -3.82
C HIS A 445 -24.39 1.43 -4.60
N LYS A 446 -25.53 1.45 -3.90
CA LYS A 446 -26.85 1.37 -4.53
C LYS A 446 -27.41 2.78 -4.77
N HIS A 447 -27.59 3.12 -6.02
CA HIS A 447 -28.15 4.41 -6.38
C HIS A 447 -29.64 4.51 -6.06
N THR A 448 -30.07 5.69 -5.60
CA THR A 448 -31.48 5.99 -5.27
C THR A 448 -32.45 5.77 -6.46
N HIS A 449 -31.96 5.99 -7.69
CA HIS A 449 -32.75 5.82 -8.92
C HIS A 449 -32.62 4.42 -9.55
N GLY A 450 -32.08 3.47 -8.81
CA GLY A 450 -31.89 2.08 -9.25
C GLY A 450 -30.49 1.84 -9.86
N GLY A 451 -30.09 0.56 -9.87
CA GLY A 451 -28.75 0.15 -10.24
C GLY A 451 -27.79 0.11 -9.05
N VAL A 452 -26.76 -0.70 -9.19
CA VAL A 452 -25.68 -0.86 -8.19
C VAL A 452 -24.37 -0.54 -8.87
N GLN A 453 -23.64 0.43 -8.33
CA GLN A 453 -22.23 0.64 -8.64
C GLN A 453 -21.43 -0.52 -8.08
N THR A 454 -20.70 -1.25 -8.93
CA THR A 454 -19.85 -2.36 -8.50
C THR A 454 -18.49 -1.85 -8.00
N PRO A 455 -17.90 -2.51 -6.99
CA PRO A 455 -16.60 -2.10 -6.46
C PRO A 455 -15.46 -2.36 -7.44
N VAL A 456 -14.42 -1.52 -7.36
CA VAL A 456 -13.17 -1.67 -8.12
C VAL A 456 -12.00 -1.46 -7.18
N ALA A 457 -11.02 -2.36 -7.23
CA ALA A 457 -9.81 -2.31 -6.40
C ALA A 457 -8.55 -2.04 -7.23
N TYR A 458 -7.57 -1.38 -6.62
CA TYR A 458 -6.17 -1.36 -7.04
C TYR A 458 -5.38 -2.32 -6.17
N LEU A 459 -4.64 -3.24 -6.79
CA LEU A 459 -3.72 -4.15 -6.13
C LEU A 459 -2.31 -3.84 -6.62
N THR A 460 -1.46 -3.36 -5.74
CA THR A 460 -0.14 -2.85 -6.09
C THR A 460 0.93 -3.63 -5.33
N CYS A 461 1.92 -4.14 -6.06
CA CYS A 461 3.11 -4.81 -5.52
C CYS A 461 4.39 -4.20 -6.12
N ASN A 462 5.55 -4.68 -5.67
CA ASN A 462 6.85 -4.26 -6.17
C ASN A 462 7.76 -5.48 -6.39
N PHE A 463 7.28 -6.46 -7.17
CA PHE A 463 7.98 -7.69 -7.51
C PHE A 463 9.01 -7.48 -8.62
N SER A 464 9.85 -8.50 -8.83
CA SER A 464 10.77 -8.54 -9.96
C SER A 464 9.99 -8.64 -11.28
N ALA A 465 10.32 -7.76 -12.24
CA ALA A 465 9.73 -7.81 -13.58
C ALA A 465 10.28 -8.99 -14.41
N PRO A 466 9.59 -9.40 -15.50
CA PRO A 466 10.17 -10.30 -16.50
C PRO A 466 11.50 -9.78 -17.02
N VAL A 467 12.47 -10.67 -17.21
CA VAL A 467 13.81 -10.31 -17.67
C VAL A 467 14.36 -11.34 -18.65
N GLY A 468 15.19 -10.92 -19.60
CA GLY A 468 15.83 -11.81 -20.57
C GLY A 468 14.82 -12.56 -21.46
N GLY A 469 13.62 -12.01 -21.69
CA GLY A 469 12.55 -12.66 -22.43
C GLY A 469 11.90 -13.85 -21.71
N LYS A 470 12.24 -14.10 -20.45
CA LYS A 470 11.64 -15.14 -19.60
C LYS A 470 10.47 -14.53 -18.81
N PRO A 471 9.42 -15.32 -18.46
CA PRO A 471 8.34 -14.85 -17.59
C PRO A 471 8.89 -14.50 -16.20
N ALA A 472 8.21 -13.59 -15.50
CA ALA A 472 8.50 -13.33 -14.09
C ALA A 472 8.28 -14.61 -13.28
N CYS A 473 9.22 -14.93 -12.39
CA CYS A 473 9.08 -15.96 -11.38
C CYS A 473 9.10 -15.29 -10.01
N PHE A 474 8.13 -15.64 -9.16
CA PHE A 474 7.98 -15.03 -7.84
C PHE A 474 8.69 -15.87 -6.79
N THR A 475 9.30 -15.23 -5.81
CA THR A 475 9.69 -15.91 -4.57
C THR A 475 8.43 -16.37 -3.83
N HIS A 476 8.56 -17.32 -2.93
CA HIS A 476 7.41 -17.75 -2.13
C HIS A 476 6.86 -16.60 -1.27
N ASP A 477 7.72 -15.71 -0.77
CA ASP A 477 7.30 -14.52 -0.03
C ASP A 477 6.52 -13.53 -0.92
N GLU A 478 6.91 -13.37 -2.20
CA GLU A 478 6.14 -12.57 -3.17
C GLU A 478 4.77 -13.20 -3.46
N VAL A 479 4.69 -14.54 -3.50
CA VAL A 479 3.39 -15.25 -3.62
C VAL A 479 2.52 -14.99 -2.39
N ILE A 480 3.08 -15.10 -1.18
CA ILE A 480 2.36 -14.77 0.06
C ILE A 480 1.86 -13.33 0.02
N THR A 481 2.71 -12.37 -0.36
CA THR A 481 2.34 -10.96 -0.49
C THR A 481 1.19 -10.76 -1.49
N LEU A 482 1.23 -11.43 -2.65
CA LEU A 482 0.15 -11.35 -3.64
C LEU A 482 -1.18 -11.86 -3.07
N PHE A 483 -1.16 -12.99 -2.37
CA PHE A 483 -2.36 -13.52 -1.71
C PHE A 483 -2.88 -12.60 -0.61
N HIS A 484 -1.98 -11.98 0.13
CA HIS A 484 -2.28 -10.97 1.16
C HIS A 484 -3.03 -9.78 0.54
N GLU A 485 -2.43 -9.08 -0.43
CA GLU A 485 -3.06 -7.92 -1.09
C GLU A 485 -4.37 -8.30 -1.78
N PHE A 486 -4.41 -9.50 -2.36
CA PHE A 486 -5.64 -10.01 -2.94
C PHE A 486 -6.72 -10.28 -1.89
N GLY A 487 -6.34 -10.65 -0.66
CA GLY A 487 -7.26 -10.79 0.47
C GLY A 487 -7.95 -9.47 0.85
N HIS A 488 -7.20 -8.37 0.89
CA HIS A 488 -7.78 -7.03 1.02
C HIS A 488 -8.71 -6.69 -0.15
N GLY A 489 -8.25 -6.99 -1.38
CA GLY A 489 -9.06 -6.83 -2.58
C GLY A 489 -10.37 -7.61 -2.52
N LEU A 490 -10.34 -8.87 -2.07
CA LEU A 490 -11.54 -9.69 -1.91
C LEU A 490 -12.51 -9.11 -0.88
N HIS A 491 -12.01 -8.61 0.24
CA HIS A 491 -12.84 -7.92 1.23
C HIS A 491 -13.59 -6.74 0.60
N HIS A 492 -12.90 -5.92 -0.19
CA HIS A 492 -13.51 -4.80 -0.88
C HIS A 492 -14.48 -5.25 -1.99
N MET A 493 -14.04 -6.18 -2.84
CA MET A 493 -14.76 -6.61 -4.05
C MET A 493 -16.00 -7.46 -3.80
N LEU A 494 -15.96 -8.33 -2.78
CA LEU A 494 -17.06 -9.26 -2.51
C LEU A 494 -18.09 -8.72 -1.51
N THR A 495 -17.98 -7.46 -1.13
CA THR A 495 -18.95 -6.81 -0.25
C THR A 495 -20.37 -6.87 -0.83
N ARG A 496 -21.37 -7.05 0.05
CA ARG A 496 -22.78 -6.96 -0.27
C ARG A 496 -23.44 -5.72 0.37
N VAL A 497 -22.63 -4.92 1.06
CA VAL A 497 -23.09 -3.69 1.66
C VAL A 497 -23.24 -2.62 0.59
N ASP A 498 -24.42 -2.03 0.49
CA ASP A 498 -24.79 -1.07 -0.54
C ASP A 498 -24.60 0.40 -0.12
N GLU A 499 -24.15 0.66 1.12
CA GLU A 499 -23.90 1.99 1.69
C GLU A 499 -22.41 2.31 1.67
N LEU A 500 -21.98 3.35 0.95
CA LEU A 500 -20.58 3.70 0.67
C LEU A 500 -19.69 3.77 1.92
N GLY A 501 -20.15 4.45 2.96
CA GLY A 501 -19.35 4.73 4.14
C GLY A 501 -18.93 3.48 4.96
N VAL A 502 -19.53 2.31 4.68
CA VAL A 502 -19.20 1.03 5.32
C VAL A 502 -19.17 -0.14 4.32
N SER A 503 -18.98 0.16 3.05
CA SER A 503 -18.92 -0.84 1.98
C SER A 503 -17.48 -1.28 1.73
N GLY A 504 -17.25 -2.58 1.65
CA GLY A 504 -15.93 -3.15 1.40
C GLY A 504 -14.97 -2.84 2.53
N ILE A 505 -13.83 -2.23 2.20
CA ILE A 505 -12.80 -1.85 3.16
C ILE A 505 -13.16 -0.59 3.97
N ASN A 506 -14.17 0.17 3.52
CA ASN A 506 -14.54 1.44 4.17
C ASN A 506 -15.21 1.21 5.52
N GLY A 507 -14.84 2.03 6.51
CA GLY A 507 -15.41 2.00 7.86
C GLY A 507 -14.99 0.79 8.72
N VAL A 508 -14.05 -0.02 8.26
CA VAL A 508 -13.44 -1.12 9.03
C VAL A 508 -12.47 -0.53 10.05
N GLU A 509 -12.48 -1.04 11.25
CA GLU A 509 -11.48 -0.74 12.26
C GLU A 509 -10.08 -1.15 11.77
N TRP A 510 -9.14 -0.19 11.77
CA TRP A 510 -7.84 -0.36 11.10
C TRP A 510 -6.99 -1.50 11.69
N ASP A 511 -7.16 -1.81 12.96
CA ASP A 511 -6.51 -2.94 13.64
C ASP A 511 -7.19 -4.31 13.39
N ALA A 512 -8.28 -4.33 12.62
CA ALA A 512 -8.94 -5.55 12.13
C ALA A 512 -8.80 -5.74 10.62
N VAL A 513 -8.21 -4.78 9.91
CA VAL A 513 -8.18 -4.76 8.43
C VAL A 513 -7.42 -5.92 7.82
N GLU A 514 -6.43 -6.48 8.55
CA GLU A 514 -5.56 -7.57 8.10
C GLU A 514 -6.21 -8.97 8.16
N LEU A 515 -7.41 -9.10 8.70
CA LEU A 515 -8.04 -10.41 8.84
C LEU A 515 -8.25 -11.13 7.49
N PRO A 516 -8.80 -10.49 6.44
CA PRO A 516 -8.98 -11.12 5.13
C PRO A 516 -7.66 -11.38 4.39
N SER A 517 -6.69 -10.49 4.52
CA SER A 517 -5.38 -10.61 3.89
C SER A 517 -4.58 -11.78 4.48
N GLN A 518 -4.44 -11.84 5.79
CA GLN A 518 -3.75 -12.93 6.49
C GLN A 518 -4.50 -14.27 6.36
N PHE A 519 -5.82 -14.24 6.21
CA PHE A 519 -6.58 -15.47 5.90
C PHE A 519 -6.12 -16.07 4.56
N MET A 520 -5.92 -15.26 3.53
CA MET A 520 -5.50 -15.74 2.22
C MET A 520 -4.07 -16.27 2.20
N GLU A 521 -3.17 -15.77 3.03
CA GLU A 521 -1.79 -16.25 3.15
C GLU A 521 -1.71 -17.75 3.51
N ASN A 522 -2.67 -18.26 4.27
CA ASN A 522 -2.69 -19.67 4.69
C ASN A 522 -2.66 -20.64 3.50
N PHE A 523 -3.30 -20.29 2.38
CA PHE A 523 -3.35 -21.12 1.18
C PHE A 523 -1.99 -21.27 0.49
N CYS A 524 -1.03 -20.37 0.77
CA CYS A 524 0.34 -20.46 0.27
C CYS A 524 1.17 -21.56 0.98
N TRP A 525 0.60 -22.22 2.01
CA TRP A 525 1.24 -23.29 2.76
C TRP A 525 0.48 -24.63 2.69
N GLU A 526 -0.58 -24.69 1.87
CA GLU A 526 -1.38 -25.89 1.69
C GLU A 526 -0.88 -26.67 0.47
N TRP A 527 -0.56 -27.95 0.68
CA TRP A 527 -0.05 -28.81 -0.39
C TRP A 527 -1.00 -28.91 -1.59
N ASP A 528 -2.29 -29.07 -1.34
CA ASP A 528 -3.29 -29.22 -2.41
C ASP A 528 -3.40 -27.97 -3.27
N VAL A 529 -3.09 -26.80 -2.71
CA VAL A 529 -3.02 -25.53 -3.45
C VAL A 529 -1.70 -25.43 -4.22
N LEU A 530 -0.56 -25.63 -3.55
CA LEU A 530 0.75 -25.46 -4.16
C LEU A 530 1.04 -26.47 -5.26
N SER A 531 0.63 -27.75 -5.09
CA SER A 531 0.82 -28.77 -6.10
C SER A 531 0.10 -28.46 -7.41
N ASP A 532 -0.98 -27.70 -7.36
CA ASP A 532 -1.81 -27.31 -8.50
C ASP A 532 -1.43 -25.93 -9.08
N MET A 533 -0.88 -25.06 -8.24
CA MET A 533 -0.47 -23.70 -8.59
C MET A 533 0.95 -23.63 -9.16
N THR A 534 1.81 -24.62 -8.92
CA THR A 534 3.23 -24.56 -9.27
C THR A 534 3.53 -25.23 -10.61
N SER A 535 4.50 -24.68 -11.33
CA SER A 535 4.99 -25.22 -12.59
C SER A 535 6.41 -24.72 -12.84
N HIS A 536 7.40 -25.61 -12.85
CA HIS A 536 8.77 -25.19 -13.10
C HIS A 536 8.91 -24.47 -14.45
N VAL A 537 9.52 -23.32 -14.46
CA VAL A 537 9.58 -22.39 -15.61
C VAL A 537 10.15 -23.02 -16.89
N GLU A 538 11.08 -23.99 -16.77
CA GLU A 538 11.69 -24.66 -17.93
C GLU A 538 11.08 -26.03 -18.20
N THR A 539 10.77 -26.82 -17.17
CA THR A 539 10.36 -28.23 -17.32
C THR A 539 8.85 -28.44 -17.24
N ALA A 540 8.09 -27.41 -16.86
CA ALA A 540 6.65 -27.46 -16.59
C ALA A 540 6.22 -28.50 -15.55
N LYS A 541 7.14 -29.03 -14.73
CA LYS A 541 6.83 -29.97 -13.68
C LYS A 541 6.31 -29.23 -12.45
N PRO A 542 5.34 -29.77 -11.70
CA PRO A 542 4.88 -29.17 -10.44
C PRO A 542 5.98 -29.25 -9.38
N LEU A 543 5.83 -28.45 -8.31
CA LEU A 543 6.71 -28.47 -7.14
C LEU A 543 6.79 -29.90 -6.58
N PRO A 544 8.00 -30.47 -6.39
CA PRO A 544 8.14 -31.77 -5.78
C PRO A 544 7.69 -31.75 -4.31
N ARG A 545 7.02 -32.81 -3.86
CA ARG A 545 6.58 -32.93 -2.46
C ARG A 545 7.76 -32.81 -1.48
N GLU A 546 8.89 -33.38 -1.81
CA GLU A 546 10.11 -33.28 -0.98
C GLU A 546 10.55 -31.81 -0.80
N LEU A 547 10.49 -31.00 -1.85
CA LEU A 547 10.85 -29.58 -1.78
C LEU A 547 9.83 -28.80 -0.95
N PHE A 548 8.53 -29.09 -1.10
CA PHE A 548 7.50 -28.51 -0.24
C PHE A 548 7.71 -28.87 1.25
N ASP A 549 8.04 -30.11 1.56
CA ASP A 549 8.29 -30.54 2.94
C ASP A 549 9.49 -29.80 3.56
N LYS A 550 10.54 -29.52 2.75
CA LYS A 550 11.67 -28.67 3.16
C LYS A 550 11.25 -27.21 3.40
N MET A 551 10.45 -26.63 2.52
CA MET A 551 9.89 -25.29 2.69
C MET A 551 9.09 -25.21 4.00
N LEU A 552 8.21 -26.19 4.24
CA LEU A 552 7.38 -26.24 5.44
C LEU A 552 8.23 -26.39 6.72
N ALA A 553 9.30 -27.20 6.68
CA ALA A 553 10.23 -27.35 7.78
C ALA A 553 10.98 -26.03 8.09
N ALA A 554 11.25 -25.22 7.07
CA ALA A 554 11.92 -23.93 7.20
C ALA A 554 10.96 -22.77 7.52
N LYS A 555 9.64 -22.96 7.53
CA LYS A 555 8.62 -21.91 7.72
C LYS A 555 8.89 -21.03 8.95
N ASN A 556 9.34 -21.63 10.04
CA ASN A 556 9.59 -20.92 11.29
C ASN A 556 11.12 -20.69 11.53
N PHE A 557 11.94 -20.77 10.48
CA PHE A 557 13.38 -20.53 10.61
C PHE A 557 13.65 -19.09 11.03
N GLN A 558 14.34 -18.93 12.15
CA GLN A 558 14.68 -17.64 12.76
C GLN A 558 13.49 -16.70 12.99
N SER A 559 12.30 -17.25 13.24
CA SER A 559 11.09 -16.46 13.53
C SER A 559 11.16 -15.70 14.87
N GLY A 560 12.20 -15.91 15.68
CA GLY A 560 12.46 -15.16 16.89
C GLY A 560 13.25 -13.87 16.66
N LEU A 561 13.94 -13.75 15.52
CA LEU A 561 14.66 -12.57 15.10
C LEU A 561 13.78 -11.68 14.26
#